data_5120267b629f0eda917376766f6222aa
#
_entry.id   5120267b629f0eda917376766f6222aa
#
_cell.length_a   1.000
_cell.length_b   1.000
_cell.length_c   1.000
_cell.angle_alpha   90.00
_cell.angle_beta   90.00
_cell.angle_gamma   90.00
#
_symmetry.space_group_name_H-M   'P 1'
#
loop_
_entity.id
_entity.type
_entity.pdbx_description
1 polymer ?
#
loop_
_entity_poly.entity_id
_entity_poly.type
_entity_poly.pdbx_seq_one_letter_code
_entity_poly.pdbx_strand_id
1 'polypeptide(L)'
;MESYKQEFIDFMVESHVLKFGEFTLKSGRKSPFFMNAGAYVTGSQLKRLGEYYAKAIHDKYGDDFDVLFGPAYKGIPLGVVTAIAYSELYGKEIRYCSDRKEEKDHGADKGSFLGSKLQDGDHVVMIEDVTTSGKSMEETVPKVRGAADVTIVGLMVSLDRMEVGKGGVKCALDEVKDLYGFETNAIVTMKDVVEHLYNKPCNGEIVIDDKIKAAIDAYYEQYGAK
;
A
#
# COMPACT_ATOMS: atom_id res chain seq x y z
N MET A 1 5.35 15.92 -9.78
CA MET A 1 5.26 14.99 -8.60
C MET A 1 5.48 15.80 -7.34
N GLU A 2 4.66 15.66 -6.31
CA GLU A 2 4.80 16.33 -5.03
C GLU A 2 6.09 15.90 -4.31
N SER A 3 6.68 16.81 -3.49
CA SER A 3 7.99 16.56 -2.84
C SER A 3 7.98 15.31 -1.96
N TYR A 4 6.92 15.08 -1.18
CA TYR A 4 6.84 13.92 -0.30
C TYR A 4 6.84 12.57 -1.06
N LYS A 5 6.36 12.56 -2.31
CA LYS A 5 6.39 11.35 -3.16
C LYS A 5 7.81 11.05 -3.64
N GLN A 6 8.59 12.10 -3.98
CA GLN A 6 10.00 11.95 -4.30
C GLN A 6 10.79 11.43 -3.10
N GLU A 7 10.57 12.06 -1.93
CA GLU A 7 11.18 11.62 -0.67
C GLU A 7 10.79 10.17 -0.31
N PHE A 8 9.55 9.76 -0.61
CA PHE A 8 9.10 8.39 -0.39
C PHE A 8 9.81 7.40 -1.30
N ILE A 9 10.04 7.75 -2.57
CA ILE A 9 10.81 6.91 -3.49
C ILE A 9 12.24 6.72 -2.97
N ASP A 10 12.91 7.82 -2.60
CA ASP A 10 14.26 7.75 -2.03
C ASP A 10 14.28 6.92 -0.74
N PHE A 11 13.29 7.08 0.12
CA PHE A 11 13.12 6.31 1.35
C PHE A 11 12.94 4.80 1.10
N MET A 12 12.19 4.40 0.07
CA MET A 12 12.04 2.97 -0.28
C MET A 12 13.38 2.37 -0.71
N VAL A 13 14.20 3.10 -1.46
CA VAL A 13 15.54 2.66 -1.89
C VAL A 13 16.51 2.63 -0.70
N GLU A 14 16.58 3.71 0.08
CA GLU A 14 17.40 3.83 1.30
C GLU A 14 17.12 2.70 2.29
N SER A 15 15.86 2.35 2.47
CA SER A 15 15.42 1.27 3.36
C SER A 15 15.57 -0.13 2.76
N HIS A 16 16.12 -0.27 1.57
CA HIS A 16 16.24 -1.52 0.83
C HIS A 16 14.91 -2.26 0.60
N VAL A 17 13.81 -1.53 0.63
CA VAL A 17 12.45 -2.02 0.35
C VAL A 17 12.25 -2.17 -1.15
N LEU A 18 12.69 -1.19 -1.94
CA LEU A 18 12.68 -1.23 -3.40
C LEU A 18 14.11 -1.39 -3.91
N LYS A 19 14.32 -2.43 -4.73
CA LYS A 19 15.62 -2.79 -5.30
C LYS A 19 15.51 -3.01 -6.79
N PHE A 20 16.59 -2.71 -7.51
CA PHE A 20 16.70 -2.88 -8.95
C PHE A 20 17.80 -3.89 -9.29
N GLY A 21 17.59 -4.69 -10.33
CA GLY A 21 18.50 -5.76 -10.74
C GLY A 21 17.74 -6.95 -11.34
N GLU A 22 18.30 -8.14 -11.25
CA GLU A 22 17.67 -9.37 -11.75
C GLU A 22 17.09 -10.17 -10.58
N PHE A 23 15.77 -10.25 -10.51
CA PHE A 23 15.05 -10.99 -9.47
C PHE A 23 14.17 -12.09 -10.07
N THR A 24 14.06 -13.20 -9.36
CA THR A 24 13.05 -14.23 -9.67
C THR A 24 11.95 -14.16 -8.65
N LEU A 25 10.74 -13.81 -9.07
CA LEU A 25 9.56 -13.73 -8.22
C LEU A 25 9.08 -15.13 -7.83
N LYS A 26 8.20 -15.21 -6.80
CA LYS A 26 7.59 -16.49 -6.37
C LYS A 26 6.84 -17.22 -7.48
N SER A 27 6.33 -16.48 -8.47
CA SER A 27 5.68 -17.02 -9.67
C SER A 27 6.66 -17.65 -10.69
N GLY A 28 7.98 -17.54 -10.45
CA GLY A 28 9.03 -17.90 -11.42
C GLY A 28 9.33 -16.80 -12.44
N ARG A 29 8.57 -15.71 -12.47
CA ARG A 29 8.76 -14.57 -13.37
C ARG A 29 10.08 -13.85 -13.05
N LYS A 30 10.85 -13.50 -14.09
CA LYS A 30 12.00 -12.61 -13.96
C LYS A 30 11.51 -11.16 -13.90
N SER A 31 12.01 -10.38 -12.93
CA SER A 31 11.67 -8.97 -12.74
C SER A 31 12.91 -8.13 -12.58
N PRO A 32 12.99 -6.93 -13.20
CA PRO A 32 14.10 -5.99 -13.06
C PRO A 32 14.03 -5.18 -11.76
N PHE A 33 13.01 -5.37 -10.97
CA PHE A 33 12.85 -4.74 -9.65
C PHE A 33 12.16 -5.68 -8.67
N PHE A 34 12.40 -5.45 -7.39
CA PHE A 34 11.80 -6.22 -6.30
C PHE A 34 11.43 -5.30 -5.15
N MET A 35 10.23 -5.48 -4.61
CA MET A 35 9.75 -4.75 -3.44
C MET A 35 9.47 -5.70 -2.28
N ASN A 36 9.98 -5.35 -1.10
CA ASN A 36 9.69 -6.06 0.15
C ASN A 36 9.44 -5.08 1.31
N ALA A 37 8.21 -4.74 1.55
CA ALA A 37 7.81 -3.87 2.66
C ALA A 37 8.15 -4.44 4.06
N GLY A 38 8.45 -5.74 4.17
CA GLY A 38 8.98 -6.34 5.40
C GLY A 38 10.39 -5.88 5.79
N ALA A 39 11.06 -5.08 4.94
CA ALA A 39 12.35 -4.49 5.26
C ALA A 39 12.27 -3.22 6.13
N TYR A 40 11.09 -2.65 6.33
CA TYR A 40 10.89 -1.60 7.33
C TYR A 40 10.86 -2.21 8.73
N VAL A 41 11.98 -2.15 9.45
CA VAL A 41 12.15 -2.86 10.72
C VAL A 41 12.53 -1.96 11.90
N THR A 42 12.88 -0.70 11.65
CA THR A 42 13.24 0.25 12.72
C THR A 42 12.10 1.22 13.03
N GLY A 43 12.07 1.74 14.26
CA GLY A 43 11.06 2.73 14.67
C GLY A 43 11.09 3.99 13.82
N SER A 44 12.28 4.46 13.41
CA SER A 44 12.42 5.62 12.52
C SER A 44 11.87 5.36 11.12
N GLN A 45 12.09 4.16 10.57
CA GLN A 45 11.50 3.77 9.29
C GLN A 45 9.98 3.68 9.39
N LEU A 46 9.45 3.05 10.44
CA LEU A 46 8.01 2.90 10.65
C LEU A 46 7.32 4.27 10.85
N LYS A 47 7.96 5.20 11.59
CA LYS A 47 7.45 6.57 11.74
C LYS A 47 7.35 7.27 10.36
N ARG A 48 8.45 7.29 9.59
CA ARG A 48 8.45 7.91 8.23
C ARG A 48 7.43 7.26 7.31
N LEU A 49 7.30 5.93 7.35
CA LEU A 49 6.31 5.20 6.56
C LEU A 49 4.89 5.67 6.87
N GLY A 50 4.54 5.78 8.17
CA GLY A 50 3.25 6.31 8.61
C GLY A 50 2.98 7.73 8.12
N GLU A 51 3.99 8.60 8.16
CA GLU A 51 3.89 9.98 7.67
C GLU A 51 3.63 10.05 6.15
N TYR A 52 4.28 9.20 5.34
CA TYR A 52 4.03 9.16 3.89
C TYR A 52 2.63 8.66 3.56
N TYR A 53 2.16 7.61 4.25
CA TYR A 53 0.79 7.14 4.08
C TYR A 53 -0.24 8.18 4.52
N ALA A 54 -0.03 8.84 5.66
CA ALA A 54 -0.92 9.89 6.17
C ALA A 54 -1.05 11.04 5.16
N LYS A 55 0.07 11.51 4.59
CA LYS A 55 0.08 12.55 3.55
C LYS A 55 -0.68 12.11 2.30
N ALA A 56 -0.46 10.88 1.81
CA ALA A 56 -1.12 10.38 0.62
C ALA A 56 -2.62 10.15 0.83
N ILE A 57 -3.02 9.68 2.01
CA ILE A 57 -4.42 9.49 2.37
C ILE A 57 -5.13 10.84 2.45
N HIS A 58 -4.53 11.82 3.13
CA HIS A 58 -5.08 13.17 3.20
C HIS A 58 -5.22 13.82 1.82
N ASP A 59 -4.22 13.66 0.96
CA ASP A 59 -4.22 14.16 -0.42
C ASP A 59 -5.38 13.59 -1.26
N LYS A 60 -5.70 12.30 -1.08
CA LYS A 60 -6.66 11.57 -1.91
C LYS A 60 -8.08 11.53 -1.34
N TYR A 61 -8.19 11.42 -0.04
CA TYR A 61 -9.47 11.20 0.64
C TYR A 61 -9.85 12.34 1.61
N GLY A 62 -8.95 13.31 1.83
CA GLY A 62 -9.18 14.38 2.81
C GLY A 62 -9.35 13.85 4.23
N ASP A 63 -10.17 14.55 5.01
CA ASP A 63 -10.47 14.21 6.40
C ASP A 63 -11.81 13.48 6.59
N ASP A 64 -12.50 13.11 5.51
CA ASP A 64 -13.83 12.52 5.60
C ASP A 64 -13.77 10.98 5.71
N PHE A 65 -13.06 10.50 6.74
CA PHE A 65 -13.06 9.10 7.14
C PHE A 65 -12.78 8.96 8.64
N ASP A 66 -13.19 7.82 9.22
CA ASP A 66 -13.17 7.57 10.67
C ASP A 66 -12.18 6.49 11.08
N VAL A 67 -11.94 5.53 10.19
CA VAL A 67 -11.18 4.32 10.48
C VAL A 67 -10.18 4.01 9.37
N LEU A 68 -8.95 3.70 9.79
CA LEU A 68 -7.96 3.02 8.94
C LEU A 68 -8.05 1.51 9.18
N PHE A 69 -8.30 0.75 8.11
CA PHE A 69 -8.37 -0.69 8.17
C PHE A 69 -7.16 -1.32 7.47
N GLY A 70 -6.31 -1.99 8.26
CA GLY A 70 -5.13 -2.69 7.75
C GLY A 70 -5.26 -4.20 7.87
N PRO A 71 -5.36 -4.97 6.76
CA PRO A 71 -5.46 -6.43 6.81
C PRO A 71 -4.26 -7.09 7.48
N ALA A 72 -4.53 -8.13 8.31
CA ALA A 72 -3.47 -8.91 8.94
C ALA A 72 -2.61 -9.64 7.88
N TYR A 73 -1.28 -9.70 8.06
CA TYR A 73 -0.56 -9.24 9.25
C TYR A 73 0.17 -7.91 9.05
N LYS A 74 0.63 -7.59 7.83
CA LYS A 74 1.42 -6.39 7.54
C LYS A 74 0.62 -5.10 7.66
N GLY A 75 -0.67 -5.13 7.35
CA GLY A 75 -1.57 -3.99 7.53
C GLY A 75 -1.74 -3.55 8.98
N ILE A 76 -1.52 -4.45 9.97
CA ILE A 76 -1.66 -4.10 11.38
C ILE A 76 -0.68 -2.99 11.77
N PRO A 77 0.66 -3.19 11.72
CA PRO A 77 1.60 -2.13 12.06
C PRO A 77 1.45 -0.90 11.17
N LEU A 78 1.16 -1.10 9.88
CA LEU A 78 0.96 -0.01 8.93
C LEU A 78 -0.24 0.88 9.32
N GLY A 79 -1.38 0.30 9.66
CA GLY A 79 -2.55 1.04 10.13
C GLY A 79 -2.27 1.82 11.41
N VAL A 80 -1.56 1.22 12.37
CA VAL A 80 -1.19 1.87 13.63
C VAL A 80 -0.29 3.08 13.41
N VAL A 81 0.83 2.91 12.69
CA VAL A 81 1.78 4.02 12.48
C VAL A 81 1.18 5.14 11.62
N THR A 82 0.29 4.79 10.69
CA THR A 82 -0.42 5.79 9.87
C THR A 82 -1.45 6.55 10.69
N ALA A 83 -2.20 5.90 11.59
CA ALA A 83 -3.15 6.59 12.47
C ALA A 83 -2.45 7.57 13.39
N ILE A 84 -1.30 7.18 13.99
CA ILE A 84 -0.47 8.08 14.80
C ILE A 84 -0.03 9.29 13.98
N ALA A 85 0.56 9.05 12.80
CA ALA A 85 1.07 10.11 11.95
C ALA A 85 -0.06 11.05 11.46
N TYR A 86 -1.23 10.51 11.17
CA TYR A 86 -2.39 11.31 10.75
C TYR A 86 -2.85 12.27 11.85
N SER A 87 -2.96 11.77 13.09
CA SER A 87 -3.29 12.61 14.25
C SER A 87 -2.24 13.70 14.51
N GLU A 88 -0.95 13.35 14.41
CA GLU A 88 0.15 14.32 14.57
C GLU A 88 0.16 15.41 13.48
N LEU A 89 -0.05 15.04 12.21
CA LEU A 89 0.06 15.97 11.07
C LEU A 89 -1.18 16.83 10.88
N TYR A 90 -2.38 16.27 11.10
CA TYR A 90 -3.65 16.92 10.76
C TYR A 90 -4.55 17.20 11.96
N GLY A 91 -4.16 16.79 13.16
CA GLY A 91 -4.93 17.02 14.39
C GLY A 91 -6.26 16.27 14.45
N LYS A 92 -6.44 15.26 13.59
CA LYS A 92 -7.66 14.45 13.54
C LYS A 92 -7.42 13.07 14.15
N GLU A 93 -8.21 12.72 15.16
CA GLU A 93 -8.20 11.38 15.74
C GLU A 93 -8.81 10.36 14.79
N ILE A 94 -7.98 9.41 14.34
CA ILE A 94 -8.38 8.30 13.48
C ILE A 94 -8.30 7.00 14.26
N ARG A 95 -9.37 6.22 14.23
CA ARG A 95 -9.37 4.86 14.80
C ARG A 95 -8.67 3.90 13.85
N TYR A 96 -7.96 2.89 14.37
CA TYR A 96 -7.46 1.80 13.56
C TYR A 96 -8.25 0.52 13.82
N CYS A 97 -8.40 -0.29 12.79
CA CYS A 97 -8.99 -1.61 12.85
C CYS A 97 -8.18 -2.57 11.96
N SER A 98 -8.13 -3.83 12.34
CA SER A 98 -7.49 -4.89 11.54
C SER A 98 -8.27 -6.18 11.72
N ASP A 99 -8.24 -7.09 10.73
CA ASP A 99 -8.81 -8.40 10.92
C ASP A 99 -7.84 -9.34 11.65
N ARG A 100 -8.39 -10.41 12.20
CA ARG A 100 -7.64 -11.56 12.69
C ARG A 100 -7.68 -12.67 11.62
N LYS A 101 -6.59 -13.41 11.46
CA LYS A 101 -6.60 -14.61 10.62
C LYS A 101 -7.28 -15.79 11.31
N GLU A 102 -7.31 -15.78 12.64
CA GLU A 102 -7.97 -16.79 13.46
C GLU A 102 -8.96 -16.10 14.42
N GLU A 103 -10.18 -16.63 14.52
CA GLU A 103 -11.15 -16.14 15.48
C GLU A 103 -10.70 -16.46 16.92
N LYS A 104 -10.89 -15.49 17.80
CA LYS A 104 -10.57 -15.66 19.21
C LYS A 104 -11.83 -16.00 19.99
N ASP A 105 -11.88 -17.25 20.52
CA ASP A 105 -13.03 -17.76 21.27
C ASP A 105 -13.08 -17.30 22.73
N HIS A 106 -11.97 -16.76 23.27
CA HIS A 106 -11.78 -16.50 24.69
C HIS A 106 -11.32 -15.07 25.00
N GLY A 107 -11.73 -14.54 26.15
CA GLY A 107 -11.30 -13.26 26.69
C GLY A 107 -12.24 -12.09 26.38
N ALA A 108 -11.87 -10.89 26.84
CA ALA A 108 -12.66 -9.68 26.68
C ALA A 108 -12.77 -9.22 25.21
N ASP A 109 -11.78 -9.56 24.37
CA ASP A 109 -11.73 -9.20 22.94
C ASP A 109 -12.13 -10.38 22.06
N LYS A 110 -13.36 -10.91 22.24
CA LYS A 110 -13.91 -11.91 21.33
C LYS A 110 -14.19 -11.28 19.96
N GLY A 111 -13.86 -12.02 18.89
CA GLY A 111 -14.24 -11.66 17.52
C GLY A 111 -13.10 -11.66 16.51
N SER A 112 -13.46 -11.27 15.32
CA SER A 112 -12.61 -11.35 14.12
C SER A 112 -11.72 -10.11 13.90
N PHE A 113 -11.79 -9.09 14.79
CA PHE A 113 -11.09 -7.82 14.63
C PHE A 113 -10.16 -7.48 15.79
N LEU A 114 -9.17 -6.63 15.50
CA LEU A 114 -8.24 -6.00 16.43
C LEU A 114 -8.40 -4.48 16.36
N GLY A 115 -8.11 -3.79 17.47
CA GLY A 115 -8.25 -2.35 17.56
C GLY A 115 -9.69 -1.92 17.76
N SER A 116 -10.13 -0.89 17.04
CA SER A 116 -11.49 -0.37 17.12
C SER A 116 -12.49 -1.35 16.48
N LYS A 117 -13.69 -1.42 17.06
CA LYS A 117 -14.84 -2.04 16.38
C LYS A 117 -15.34 -1.09 15.29
N LEU A 118 -15.77 -1.66 14.16
CA LEU A 118 -16.49 -0.93 13.13
C LEU A 118 -17.92 -0.64 13.63
N GLN A 119 -18.45 0.51 13.26
CA GLN A 119 -19.77 1.01 13.65
C GLN A 119 -20.56 1.40 12.41
N ASP A 120 -21.87 1.34 12.50
CA ASP A 120 -22.75 1.81 11.43
C ASP A 120 -22.49 3.30 11.14
N GLY A 121 -22.35 3.62 9.87
CA GLY A 121 -22.02 4.96 9.40
C GLY A 121 -20.52 5.28 9.33
N ASP A 122 -19.62 4.37 9.75
CA ASP A 122 -18.17 4.60 9.63
C ASP A 122 -17.74 4.73 8.16
N HIS A 123 -16.92 5.72 7.90
CA HIS A 123 -16.14 5.84 6.67
C HIS A 123 -14.77 5.19 6.87
N VAL A 124 -14.44 4.19 6.05
CA VAL A 124 -13.25 3.35 6.21
C VAL A 124 -12.30 3.54 5.05
N VAL A 125 -11.04 3.87 5.33
CA VAL A 125 -9.94 3.78 4.35
C VAL A 125 -9.19 2.49 4.60
N MET A 126 -9.13 1.63 3.58
CA MET A 126 -8.33 0.42 3.57
C MET A 126 -6.87 0.77 3.29
N ILE A 127 -5.93 0.06 3.93
CA ILE A 127 -4.51 0.34 3.78
C ILE A 127 -3.72 -0.96 3.64
N GLU A 128 -2.86 -1.06 2.62
CA GLU A 128 -1.96 -2.20 2.40
C GLU A 128 -0.58 -1.77 1.93
N ASP A 129 0.39 -2.68 1.98
CA ASP A 129 1.73 -2.42 1.46
C ASP A 129 1.74 -2.37 -0.08
N VAL A 130 1.32 -3.43 -0.73
CA VAL A 130 1.16 -3.55 -2.18
C VAL A 130 0.05 -4.54 -2.50
N THR A 131 -0.57 -4.40 -3.65
CA THR A 131 -1.45 -5.44 -4.18
C THR A 131 -0.96 -5.91 -5.56
N THR A 132 -0.99 -7.23 -5.79
CA THR A 132 -0.62 -7.85 -7.06
C THR A 132 -1.77 -8.65 -7.67
N SER A 133 -2.67 -9.13 -6.85
CA SER A 133 -3.78 -10.00 -7.27
C SER A 133 -5.12 -9.62 -6.67
N GLY A 134 -5.18 -8.59 -5.82
CA GLY A 134 -6.40 -8.21 -5.10
C GLY A 134 -6.89 -9.22 -4.06
N LYS A 135 -6.15 -10.34 -3.83
CA LYS A 135 -6.59 -11.43 -2.95
C LYS A 135 -6.90 -10.96 -1.52
N SER A 136 -6.11 -10.04 -0.99
CA SER A 136 -6.33 -9.48 0.34
C SER A 136 -7.67 -8.77 0.42
N MET A 137 -8.03 -8.02 -0.61
CA MET A 137 -9.33 -7.33 -0.70
C MET A 137 -10.49 -8.34 -0.85
N GLU A 138 -10.29 -9.43 -1.62
CA GLU A 138 -11.29 -10.51 -1.71
C GLU A 138 -11.64 -11.11 -0.35
N GLU A 139 -10.63 -11.26 0.53
CA GLU A 139 -10.81 -11.81 1.87
C GLU A 139 -11.37 -10.78 2.87
N THR A 140 -11.02 -9.50 2.71
CA THR A 140 -11.19 -8.48 3.74
C THR A 140 -12.43 -7.61 3.53
N VAL A 141 -12.75 -7.22 2.29
CA VAL A 141 -13.91 -6.37 2.00
C VAL A 141 -15.23 -6.99 2.48
N PRO A 142 -15.49 -8.31 2.27
CA PRO A 142 -16.69 -8.93 2.81
C PRO A 142 -16.75 -8.91 4.35
N LYS A 143 -15.60 -9.07 5.02
CA LYS A 143 -15.54 -9.00 6.49
C LYS A 143 -15.88 -7.60 7.01
N VAL A 144 -15.30 -6.57 6.38
CA VAL A 144 -15.54 -5.17 6.75
C VAL A 144 -16.99 -4.79 6.55
N ARG A 145 -17.57 -5.10 5.38
CA ARG A 145 -18.99 -4.85 5.07
C ARG A 145 -19.97 -5.70 5.87
N GLY A 146 -19.54 -6.87 6.33
CA GLY A 146 -20.36 -7.76 7.18
C GLY A 146 -20.32 -7.41 8.66
N ALA A 147 -19.40 -6.56 9.10
CA ALA A 147 -19.24 -6.18 10.50
C ALA A 147 -20.17 -5.07 10.94
N ALA A 148 -20.46 -4.10 10.07
CA ALA A 148 -21.34 -2.96 10.30
C ALA A 148 -21.72 -2.34 8.94
N ASP A 149 -22.72 -1.45 8.93
CA ASP A 149 -23.09 -0.68 7.74
C ASP A 149 -22.10 0.46 7.53
N VAL A 150 -20.97 0.15 6.86
CA VAL A 150 -19.86 1.07 6.65
C VAL A 150 -19.71 1.46 5.19
N THR A 151 -19.17 2.66 4.95
CA THR A 151 -18.74 3.10 3.63
C THR A 151 -17.24 2.92 3.49
N ILE A 152 -16.78 2.05 2.58
CA ILE A 152 -15.36 2.00 2.22
C ILE A 152 -15.07 3.14 1.26
N VAL A 153 -14.31 4.14 1.72
CA VAL A 153 -13.93 5.35 0.96
C VAL A 153 -12.91 4.99 -0.11
N GLY A 154 -11.94 4.14 0.24
CA GLY A 154 -10.93 3.72 -0.71
C GLY A 154 -9.86 2.81 -0.13
N LEU A 155 -8.93 2.43 -1.03
CA LEU A 155 -7.72 1.67 -0.70
C LEU A 155 -6.49 2.52 -1.01
N MET A 156 -5.56 2.60 -0.06
CA MET A 156 -4.23 3.19 -0.26
C MET A 156 -3.15 2.12 -0.14
N VAL A 157 -2.28 2.03 -1.16
CA VAL A 157 -1.08 1.19 -1.14
C VAL A 157 0.18 2.04 -1.29
N SER A 158 1.35 1.50 -1.00
CA SER A 158 2.61 2.25 -1.15
C SER A 158 3.01 2.42 -2.61
N LEU A 159 2.93 1.37 -3.39
CA LEU A 159 3.41 1.33 -4.78
C LEU A 159 2.40 0.62 -5.68
N ASP A 160 1.93 1.32 -6.71
CA ASP A 160 1.31 0.66 -7.86
C ASP A 160 2.41 0.15 -8.79
N ARG A 161 2.51 -1.17 -8.89
CA ARG A 161 3.47 -1.82 -9.77
C ARG A 161 3.09 -1.72 -11.24
N MET A 162 1.88 -1.25 -11.55
CA MET A 162 1.33 -1.09 -12.92
C MET A 162 1.40 -2.39 -13.76
N GLU A 163 1.38 -3.53 -13.10
CA GLU A 163 1.36 -4.85 -13.75
C GLU A 163 -0.07 -5.35 -13.92
N VAL A 164 -0.29 -6.16 -14.96
CA VAL A 164 -1.57 -6.83 -15.16
C VAL A 164 -1.97 -7.65 -13.94
N GLY A 165 -3.20 -7.47 -13.49
CA GLY A 165 -3.83 -8.26 -12.44
C GLY A 165 -4.27 -9.65 -12.93
N LYS A 166 -5.16 -10.29 -12.20
CA LYS A 166 -5.69 -11.63 -12.53
C LYS A 166 -6.45 -11.66 -13.85
N GLY A 167 -7.13 -10.57 -14.20
CA GLY A 167 -7.89 -10.45 -15.45
C GLY A 167 -7.02 -10.29 -16.71
N GLY A 168 -5.72 -10.06 -16.54
CA GLY A 168 -4.76 -10.01 -17.66
C GLY A 168 -4.79 -8.76 -18.53
N VAL A 169 -5.52 -7.73 -18.14
CA VAL A 169 -5.64 -6.46 -18.89
C VAL A 169 -5.35 -5.26 -17.98
N LYS A 170 -6.18 -5.03 -16.97
CA LYS A 170 -6.04 -3.93 -16.01
C LYS A 170 -5.03 -4.25 -14.92
N CYS A 171 -4.53 -3.22 -14.24
CA CYS A 171 -3.74 -3.43 -13.03
C CYS A 171 -4.62 -3.92 -11.87
N ALA A 172 -3.98 -4.49 -10.83
CA ALA A 172 -4.72 -5.03 -9.68
C ALA A 172 -5.54 -3.97 -8.94
N LEU A 173 -5.09 -2.72 -8.89
CA LEU A 173 -5.84 -1.63 -8.26
C LEU A 173 -7.13 -1.31 -9.05
N ASP A 174 -7.04 -1.22 -10.37
CA ASP A 174 -8.22 -1.01 -11.23
C ASP A 174 -9.22 -2.17 -11.13
N GLU A 175 -8.73 -3.42 -11.09
CA GLU A 175 -9.59 -4.59 -10.90
C GLU A 175 -10.32 -4.55 -9.55
N VAL A 176 -9.65 -4.15 -8.47
CA VAL A 176 -10.27 -3.97 -7.15
C VAL A 176 -11.32 -2.86 -7.17
N LYS A 177 -11.01 -1.71 -7.81
CA LYS A 177 -11.96 -0.61 -7.98
C LYS A 177 -13.21 -1.04 -8.73
N ASP A 178 -13.06 -1.72 -9.86
CA ASP A 178 -14.19 -2.21 -10.64
C ASP A 178 -15.05 -3.22 -9.87
N LEU A 179 -14.41 -4.11 -9.11
CA LEU A 179 -15.10 -5.19 -8.41
C LEU A 179 -15.88 -4.69 -7.18
N TYR A 180 -15.32 -3.75 -6.44
CA TYR A 180 -15.88 -3.33 -5.14
C TYR A 180 -16.49 -1.95 -5.13
N GLY A 181 -16.24 -1.11 -6.14
CA GLY A 181 -16.88 0.20 -6.34
C GLY A 181 -16.34 1.32 -5.45
N PHE A 182 -15.13 1.19 -4.91
CA PHE A 182 -14.46 2.26 -4.17
C PHE A 182 -13.15 2.68 -4.84
N GLU A 183 -12.66 3.87 -4.50
CA GLU A 183 -11.42 4.39 -5.08
C GLU A 183 -10.19 3.60 -4.62
N THR A 184 -9.23 3.43 -5.54
CA THR A 184 -7.96 2.77 -5.25
C THR A 184 -6.81 3.68 -5.65
N ASN A 185 -5.84 3.87 -4.76
CA ASN A 185 -4.73 4.78 -4.97
C ASN A 185 -3.43 4.19 -4.43
N ALA A 186 -2.31 4.67 -4.97
CA ALA A 186 -0.97 4.40 -4.45
C ALA A 186 -0.29 5.72 -4.08
N ILE A 187 0.66 5.67 -3.14
CA ILE A 187 1.52 6.82 -2.84
C ILE A 187 2.29 7.20 -4.11
N VAL A 188 2.90 6.21 -4.77
CA VAL A 188 3.61 6.35 -6.04
C VAL A 188 3.34 5.17 -6.97
N THR A 189 3.55 5.40 -8.27
CA THR A 189 3.54 4.37 -9.30
C THR A 189 4.96 4.01 -9.72
N MET A 190 5.16 2.85 -10.37
CA MET A 190 6.49 2.53 -10.95
C MET A 190 6.91 3.51 -12.04
N LYS A 191 5.96 4.19 -12.70
CA LYS A 191 6.27 5.28 -13.62
C LYS A 191 6.91 6.45 -12.88
N ASP A 192 6.33 6.87 -11.74
CA ASP A 192 6.90 7.92 -10.89
C ASP A 192 8.30 7.56 -10.41
N VAL A 193 8.50 6.30 -10.00
CA VAL A 193 9.81 5.78 -9.57
C VAL A 193 10.85 5.90 -10.67
N VAL A 194 10.52 5.46 -11.88
CA VAL A 194 11.44 5.55 -13.03
C VAL A 194 11.73 7.00 -13.40
N GLU A 195 10.74 7.87 -13.46
CA GLU A 195 10.92 9.30 -13.77
C GLU A 195 11.79 10.00 -12.72
N HIS A 196 11.72 9.59 -11.46
CA HIS A 196 12.50 10.17 -10.37
C HIS A 196 13.94 9.68 -10.36
N LEU A 197 14.20 8.38 -10.60
CA LEU A 197 15.48 7.73 -10.37
C LEU A 197 16.33 7.52 -11.64
N TYR A 198 15.74 7.56 -12.84
CA TYR A 198 16.46 7.25 -14.07
C TYR A 198 17.61 8.22 -14.31
N ASN A 199 18.84 7.67 -14.35
CA ASN A 199 20.10 8.40 -14.50
C ASN A 199 20.29 9.54 -13.47
N LYS A 200 19.64 9.43 -12.30
CA LYS A 200 19.78 10.38 -11.19
C LYS A 200 20.33 9.66 -9.95
N PRO A 201 21.23 10.30 -9.21
CA PRO A 201 21.76 9.70 -8.00
C PRO A 201 20.67 9.67 -6.90
N CYS A 202 20.53 8.50 -6.26
CA CYS A 202 19.79 8.30 -5.02
C CYS A 202 20.81 7.83 -3.97
N ASN A 203 20.99 8.57 -2.91
CA ASN A 203 22.01 8.30 -1.87
C ASN A 203 23.45 8.13 -2.44
N GLY A 204 23.78 8.87 -3.51
CA GLY A 204 25.09 8.84 -4.15
C GLY A 204 25.29 7.74 -5.21
N GLU A 205 24.30 6.90 -5.46
CA GLU A 205 24.34 5.83 -6.46
C GLU A 205 23.24 5.99 -7.51
N ILE A 206 23.53 5.65 -8.77
CA ILE A 206 22.54 5.54 -9.84
C ILE A 206 21.95 4.14 -9.79
N VAL A 207 20.73 4.02 -9.30
CA VAL A 207 20.04 2.72 -9.12
C VAL A 207 19.25 2.29 -10.36
N ILE A 208 18.87 3.25 -11.22
CA ILE A 208 18.26 3.00 -12.53
C ILE A 208 19.15 3.66 -13.60
N ASP A 209 20.05 2.90 -14.16
CA ASP A 209 20.86 3.27 -15.33
C ASP A 209 20.12 2.86 -16.62
N ASP A 210 20.77 3.07 -17.78
CA ASP A 210 20.22 2.72 -19.10
C ASP A 210 19.92 1.21 -19.22
N LYS A 211 20.74 0.35 -18.61
CA LYS A 211 20.55 -1.10 -18.62
C LYS A 211 19.31 -1.51 -17.83
N ILE A 212 19.18 -1.01 -16.62
CA ILE A 212 18.01 -1.27 -15.75
C ILE A 212 16.75 -0.67 -16.37
N LYS A 213 16.83 0.55 -16.93
CA LYS A 213 15.70 1.17 -17.63
C LYS A 213 15.22 0.32 -18.80
N ALA A 214 16.11 -0.16 -19.65
CA ALA A 214 15.76 -1.03 -20.77
C ALA A 214 15.13 -2.35 -20.31
N ALA A 215 15.62 -2.93 -19.22
CA ALA A 215 15.02 -4.13 -18.61
C ALA A 215 13.61 -3.87 -18.06
N ILE A 216 13.37 -2.69 -17.45
CA ILE A 216 12.06 -2.27 -16.99
C ILE A 216 11.09 -2.11 -18.18
N ASP A 217 11.53 -1.46 -19.26
CA ASP A 217 10.69 -1.25 -20.45
C ASP A 217 10.28 -2.60 -21.08
N ALA A 218 11.24 -3.50 -21.29
CA ALA A 218 10.96 -4.84 -21.81
C ALA A 218 10.03 -5.66 -20.88
N TYR A 219 10.17 -5.47 -19.57
CA TYR A 219 9.28 -6.09 -18.60
C TYR A 219 7.84 -5.59 -18.74
N TYR A 220 7.64 -4.28 -18.89
CA TYR A 220 6.30 -3.69 -19.05
C TYR A 220 5.66 -3.95 -20.43
N GLU A 221 6.47 -4.14 -21.49
CA GLU A 221 5.93 -4.63 -22.77
C GLU A 221 5.21 -5.98 -22.62
N GLN A 222 5.73 -6.85 -21.72
CA GLN A 222 5.19 -8.19 -21.50
C GLN A 222 4.15 -8.25 -20.39
N TYR A 223 4.34 -7.51 -19.29
CA TYR A 223 3.56 -7.65 -18.06
C TYR A 223 2.85 -6.37 -17.60
N GLY A 224 3.01 -5.27 -18.30
CA GLY A 224 2.37 -4.00 -17.98
C GLY A 224 0.86 -4.03 -18.23
N ALA A 225 0.10 -3.38 -17.36
CA ALA A 225 -1.32 -3.13 -17.57
C ALA A 225 -1.53 -2.21 -18.79
N LYS A 226 -2.65 -2.39 -19.50
CA LYS A 226 -2.99 -1.68 -20.73
C LYS A 226 -4.17 -0.75 -20.51
#